data_987ef76a8cf7d89896ac4487b7d0ad62
#
_entry.id   987ef76a8cf7d89896ac4487b7d0ad62
#
_cell.length_a   1.000
_cell.length_b   1.000
_cell.length_c   1.000
_cell.angle_alpha   90.00
_cell.angle_beta   90.00
_cell.angle_gamma   90.00
#
_symmetry.space_group_name_H-M   'P 1'
#
loop_
_entity.id
_entity.type
_entity.pdbx_description
1 polymer ?
#
loop_
_entity_poly.entity_id
_entity_poly.type
_entity_poly.pdbx_seq_one_letter_code
_entity_poly.pdbx_strand_id
1 'polypeptide(L)'
;MLTKTFTEATYTLDIMYHMGTYENSIHFIFDHESKTCAIVDPAWQADLFINYAKEKGYVITDIWLTHWHGDHTNAADEIAQKTGAKITVGINELPYLDVDQDLTTVDDGETVTLGNTDAQIINTPGHTAGGVCYLLDGHIIVGDTLFVYGAGHCSMPGGSVHQFYHSMQKLKTIDDNVMLHCGHDYGCKINTTMGEQKSGNAYLLLDNEADFVRFVNGMSQGLVASPTGALTLKEVQAML
;
A
#
# COMPACT_ATOMS: atom_id res chain seq x y z
N MET A 1 -20.35 -4.56 -2.46
CA MET A 1 -19.12 -4.16 -1.75
C MET A 1 -18.58 -5.39 -1.05
N LEU A 2 -17.37 -5.81 -1.36
CA LEU A 2 -16.70 -6.94 -0.70
C LEU A 2 -15.85 -6.39 0.44
N THR A 3 -16.04 -6.89 1.65
CA THR A 3 -15.23 -6.53 2.82
C THR A 3 -14.61 -7.77 3.43
N LYS A 4 -13.32 -7.70 3.79
CA LYS A 4 -12.62 -8.71 4.58
C LYS A 4 -12.19 -8.15 5.90
N THR A 5 -12.21 -8.98 6.92
CA THR A 5 -11.88 -8.63 8.30
C THR A 5 -10.79 -9.56 8.82
N PHE A 6 -9.76 -8.99 9.43
CA PHE A 6 -8.72 -9.68 10.18
C PHE A 6 -8.70 -9.10 11.60
N THR A 7 -8.58 -9.94 12.62
CA THR A 7 -8.61 -9.50 14.01
C THR A 7 -7.35 -9.95 14.71
N GLU A 8 -6.59 -8.98 15.18
CA GLU A 8 -5.36 -9.15 15.92
C GLU A 8 -5.54 -8.76 17.39
N ALA A 9 -4.48 -8.80 18.19
CA ALA A 9 -4.57 -8.57 19.62
C ALA A 9 -5.04 -7.13 19.96
N THR A 10 -4.52 -6.12 19.25
CA THR A 10 -4.80 -4.71 19.55
C THR A 10 -5.75 -4.05 18.58
N TYR A 11 -5.94 -4.62 17.37
CA TYR A 11 -6.72 -4.00 16.30
C TYR A 11 -7.52 -5.01 15.47
N THR A 12 -8.48 -4.47 14.74
CA THR A 12 -9.14 -5.15 13.63
C THR A 12 -8.81 -4.41 12.34
N LEU A 13 -8.37 -5.12 11.30
CA LEU A 13 -8.17 -4.62 9.96
C LEU A 13 -9.35 -5.04 9.09
N ASP A 14 -10.14 -4.07 8.63
CA ASP A 14 -11.16 -4.27 7.60
C ASP A 14 -10.67 -3.70 6.26
N ILE A 15 -10.94 -4.41 5.19
CA ILE A 15 -10.57 -3.98 3.85
C ILE A 15 -11.80 -3.98 2.96
N MET A 16 -12.15 -2.82 2.41
CA MET A 16 -13.17 -2.66 1.38
C MET A 16 -12.52 -2.74 0.01
N TYR A 17 -12.91 -3.73 -0.78
CA TYR A 17 -12.38 -3.95 -2.13
C TYR A 17 -13.29 -3.36 -3.21
N HIS A 18 -12.71 -3.19 -4.40
CA HIS A 18 -13.42 -2.75 -5.62
C HIS A 18 -14.04 -1.36 -5.49
N MET A 19 -13.33 -0.46 -4.84
CA MET A 19 -13.77 0.93 -4.72
C MET A 19 -13.37 1.74 -5.95
N GLY A 20 -14.35 2.50 -6.48
CA GLY A 20 -14.14 3.35 -7.67
C GLY A 20 -13.84 2.57 -8.95
N THR A 21 -13.28 3.29 -9.94
CA THR A 21 -13.03 2.75 -11.29
C THR A 21 -11.73 1.97 -11.41
N TYR A 22 -10.83 2.09 -10.41
CA TYR A 22 -9.52 1.44 -10.42
C TYR A 22 -9.44 0.26 -9.46
N GLU A 23 -10.58 -0.25 -8.95
CA GLU A 23 -10.63 -1.42 -8.06
C GLU A 23 -9.81 -1.22 -6.76
N ASN A 24 -9.83 0.02 -6.19
CA ASN A 24 -9.06 0.34 -5.00
C ASN A 24 -9.48 -0.49 -3.79
N SER A 25 -8.51 -0.78 -2.94
CA SER A 25 -8.68 -1.42 -1.64
C SER A 25 -8.50 -0.38 -0.54
N ILE A 26 -9.54 -0.09 0.21
CA ILE A 26 -9.52 0.88 1.31
C ILE A 26 -9.37 0.12 2.63
N HIS A 27 -8.37 0.47 3.42
CA HIS A 27 -8.05 -0.24 4.65
C HIS A 27 -8.46 0.57 5.87
N PHE A 28 -9.13 -0.08 6.83
CA PHE A 28 -9.55 0.50 8.10
C PHE A 28 -8.86 -0.25 9.22
N ILE A 29 -8.08 0.44 10.02
CA ILE A 29 -7.41 -0.09 11.21
C ILE A 29 -8.18 0.41 12.42
N PHE A 30 -8.87 -0.47 13.12
CA PHE A 30 -9.71 -0.17 14.28
C PHE A 30 -8.97 -0.56 15.55
N ASP A 31 -8.45 0.40 16.31
CA ASP A 31 -7.82 0.14 17.60
C ASP A 31 -8.85 -0.23 18.67
N HIS A 32 -8.66 -1.37 19.33
CA HIS A 32 -9.66 -1.93 20.23
C HIS A 32 -9.84 -1.15 21.52
N GLU A 33 -8.78 -0.48 22.02
CA GLU A 33 -8.81 0.22 23.29
C GLU A 33 -9.30 1.66 23.16
N SER A 34 -8.68 2.43 22.28
CA SER A 34 -9.00 3.84 22.06
C SER A 34 -10.33 4.08 21.36
N LYS A 35 -10.86 3.08 20.66
CA LYS A 35 -12.01 3.20 19.75
C LYS A 35 -11.80 4.22 18.63
N THR A 36 -10.54 4.42 18.22
CA THR A 36 -10.16 5.23 17.08
C THR A 36 -9.90 4.36 15.85
N CYS A 37 -9.94 4.99 14.68
CA CYS A 37 -9.71 4.35 13.40
C CYS A 37 -8.70 5.15 12.59
N ALA A 38 -7.69 4.48 12.05
CA ALA A 38 -6.93 4.98 10.91
C ALA A 38 -7.51 4.42 9.61
N ILE A 39 -7.71 5.28 8.63
CA ILE A 39 -8.08 4.87 7.27
C ILE A 39 -6.87 5.06 6.35
N VAL A 40 -6.54 4.02 5.56
CA VAL A 40 -5.39 4.07 4.63
C VAL A 40 -5.90 4.23 3.21
N ASP A 41 -5.31 5.20 2.49
CA ASP A 41 -5.58 5.54 1.10
C ASP A 41 -7.08 5.76 0.80
N PRO A 42 -7.78 6.65 1.54
CA PRO A 42 -9.19 6.85 1.33
C PRO A 42 -9.47 7.54 -0.01
N ALA A 43 -10.22 6.86 -0.87
CA ALA A 43 -10.56 7.37 -2.18
C ALA A 43 -12.05 7.19 -2.50
N TRP A 44 -12.62 8.12 -3.26
CA TRP A 44 -13.95 8.12 -3.88
C TRP A 44 -15.13 8.48 -2.98
N GLN A 45 -15.25 7.98 -1.74
CA GLN A 45 -16.51 8.01 -0.99
C GLN A 45 -16.33 8.36 0.49
N ALA A 46 -15.96 9.60 0.81
CA ALA A 46 -15.70 10.05 2.18
C ALA A 46 -16.83 9.73 3.17
N ASP A 47 -18.09 10.06 2.82
CA ASP A 47 -19.24 9.82 3.70
C ASP A 47 -19.50 8.34 3.97
N LEU A 48 -19.28 7.46 2.99
CA LEU A 48 -19.39 6.02 3.17
C LEU A 48 -18.41 5.55 4.25
N PHE A 49 -17.16 6.00 4.18
CA PHE A 49 -16.09 5.57 5.09
C PHE A 49 -16.32 6.09 6.51
N ILE A 50 -16.73 7.35 6.65
CA ILE A 50 -17.06 7.95 7.96
C ILE A 50 -18.23 7.20 8.61
N ASN A 51 -19.29 6.93 7.84
CA ASN A 51 -20.45 6.20 8.35
C ASN A 51 -20.09 4.76 8.70
N TYR A 52 -19.28 4.09 7.90
CA TYR A 52 -18.81 2.72 8.18
C TYR A 52 -18.06 2.62 9.52
N ALA A 53 -17.10 3.50 9.76
CA ALA A 53 -16.37 3.52 11.04
C ALA A 53 -17.33 3.80 12.21
N LYS A 54 -18.23 4.76 12.05
CA LYS A 54 -19.23 5.13 13.06
C LYS A 54 -20.21 3.99 13.39
N GLU A 55 -20.68 3.26 12.39
CA GLU A 55 -21.58 2.10 12.58
C GLU A 55 -20.89 0.98 13.37
N LYS A 56 -19.57 0.84 13.24
CA LYS A 56 -18.75 -0.08 14.04
C LYS A 56 -18.42 0.45 15.44
N GLY A 57 -18.76 1.69 15.76
CA GLY A 57 -18.50 2.31 17.05
C GLY A 57 -17.12 2.95 17.17
N TYR A 58 -16.50 3.33 16.05
CA TYR A 58 -15.18 3.97 15.99
C TYR A 58 -15.26 5.38 15.38
N VAL A 59 -14.25 6.19 15.70
CA VAL A 59 -14.05 7.52 15.13
C VAL A 59 -12.79 7.52 14.30
N ILE A 60 -12.85 8.01 13.06
CA ILE A 60 -11.65 8.21 12.22
C ILE A 60 -10.88 9.40 12.79
N THR A 61 -9.68 9.15 13.29
CA THR A 61 -8.75 10.15 13.84
C THR A 61 -7.49 10.32 13.01
N ASP A 62 -7.21 9.35 12.14
CA ASP A 62 -5.99 9.29 11.33
C ASP A 62 -6.31 8.86 9.90
N ILE A 63 -5.61 9.48 8.97
CA ILE A 63 -5.59 9.13 7.55
C ILE A 63 -4.13 8.86 7.21
N TRP A 64 -3.82 7.65 6.77
CA TRP A 64 -2.47 7.25 6.39
C TRP A 64 -2.39 7.09 4.88
N LEU A 65 -1.54 7.84 4.21
CA LEU A 65 -1.37 7.77 2.76
C LEU A 65 -0.12 6.97 2.42
N THR A 66 -0.26 5.95 1.57
CA THR A 66 0.89 5.19 1.09
C THR A 66 1.67 5.99 0.05
N HIS A 67 0.98 6.76 -0.81
CA HIS A 67 1.58 7.60 -1.84
C HIS A 67 0.61 8.68 -2.37
N TRP A 68 1.10 9.57 -3.25
CA TRP A 68 0.41 10.80 -3.66
C TRP A 68 -0.66 10.63 -4.75
N HIS A 69 -0.80 9.50 -5.43
CA HIS A 69 -1.73 9.37 -6.56
C HIS A 69 -3.17 9.68 -6.15
N GLY A 70 -3.88 10.38 -7.04
CA GLY A 70 -5.21 10.92 -6.73
C GLY A 70 -6.26 9.88 -6.39
N ASP A 71 -6.14 8.67 -6.89
CA ASP A 71 -7.03 7.57 -6.56
C ASP A 71 -6.71 6.89 -5.21
N HIS A 72 -5.71 7.38 -4.47
CA HIS A 72 -5.42 7.03 -3.07
C HIS A 72 -5.70 8.18 -2.11
N THR A 73 -5.81 9.43 -2.63
CA THR A 73 -5.86 10.63 -1.79
C THR A 73 -7.13 11.45 -1.93
N ASN A 74 -7.95 11.24 -2.97
CA ASN A 74 -9.02 12.16 -3.36
C ASN A 74 -10.19 12.29 -2.38
N ALA A 75 -10.29 11.45 -1.33
CA ALA A 75 -11.24 11.64 -0.23
C ALA A 75 -10.56 12.07 1.08
N ALA A 76 -9.23 12.20 1.13
CA ALA A 76 -8.49 12.48 2.36
C ALA A 76 -8.87 13.85 2.96
N ASP A 77 -8.87 14.92 2.16
CA ASP A 77 -9.24 16.26 2.61
C ASP A 77 -10.67 16.33 3.15
N GLU A 78 -11.62 15.73 2.44
CA GLU A 78 -13.01 15.73 2.86
C GLU A 78 -13.20 14.97 4.18
N ILE A 79 -12.54 13.84 4.37
CA ILE A 79 -12.57 13.10 5.63
C ILE A 79 -11.92 13.94 6.74
N ALA A 80 -10.74 14.52 6.51
CA ALA A 80 -10.06 15.34 7.50
C ALA A 80 -10.90 16.54 7.93
N GLN A 81 -11.54 17.25 6.99
CA GLN A 81 -12.45 18.37 7.28
C GLN A 81 -13.66 17.95 8.12
N LYS A 82 -14.25 16.79 7.85
CA LYS A 82 -15.46 16.31 8.53
C LYS A 82 -15.18 15.69 9.91
N THR A 83 -13.99 15.11 10.10
CA THR A 83 -13.67 14.34 11.32
C THR A 83 -12.62 14.98 12.20
N GLY A 84 -11.81 15.90 11.68
CA GLY A 84 -10.61 16.41 12.34
C GLY A 84 -9.43 15.43 12.31
N ALA A 85 -9.49 14.39 11.47
CA ALA A 85 -8.44 13.39 11.34
C ALA A 85 -7.13 14.01 10.82
N LYS A 86 -5.99 13.53 11.32
CA LYS A 86 -4.65 13.94 10.87
C LYS A 86 -4.27 13.13 9.64
N ILE A 87 -3.69 13.81 8.65
CA ILE A 87 -3.16 13.15 7.45
C ILE A 87 -1.67 12.92 7.61
N THR A 88 -1.25 11.66 7.45
CA THR A 88 0.15 11.22 7.51
C THR A 88 0.60 10.72 6.15
N VAL A 89 1.80 11.13 5.70
CA VAL A 89 2.35 10.80 4.39
C VAL A 89 3.88 10.73 4.43
N GLY A 90 4.48 9.95 3.54
CA GLY A 90 5.94 9.92 3.36
C GLY A 90 6.49 11.30 2.99
N ILE A 91 7.58 11.74 3.65
CA ILE A 91 8.12 13.11 3.49
C ILE A 91 8.44 13.48 2.03
N ASN A 92 8.88 12.51 1.23
CA ASN A 92 9.25 12.75 -0.17
C ASN A 92 8.02 12.78 -1.12
N GLU A 93 6.80 12.57 -0.62
CA GLU A 93 5.57 12.73 -1.38
C GLU A 93 5.09 14.19 -1.43
N LEU A 94 5.51 15.03 -0.47
CA LEU A 94 5.07 16.43 -0.35
C LEU A 94 5.14 17.26 -1.66
N PRO A 95 6.17 17.12 -2.52
CA PRO A 95 6.23 17.89 -3.76
C PRO A 95 5.16 17.56 -4.79
N TYR A 96 4.48 16.43 -4.63
CA TYR A 96 3.53 15.87 -5.60
C TYR A 96 2.09 15.85 -5.08
N LEU A 97 1.90 16.03 -3.77
CA LEU A 97 0.62 15.90 -3.12
C LEU A 97 -0.19 17.20 -3.23
N ASP A 98 -1.44 17.09 -3.65
CA ASP A 98 -2.41 18.18 -3.71
C ASP A 98 -3.46 17.95 -2.61
N VAL A 99 -3.14 18.37 -1.39
CA VAL A 99 -3.95 18.26 -0.18
C VAL A 99 -3.93 19.58 0.56
N ASP A 100 -5.10 20.11 0.91
CA ASP A 100 -5.27 21.43 1.53
C ASP A 100 -5.09 21.44 3.05
N GLN A 101 -4.95 20.27 3.69
CA GLN A 101 -4.85 20.12 5.14
C GLN A 101 -3.40 20.09 5.62
N ASP A 102 -3.20 20.39 6.90
CA ASP A 102 -1.89 20.22 7.55
C ASP A 102 -1.49 18.74 7.54
N LEU A 103 -0.27 18.48 7.05
CA LEU A 103 0.28 17.13 6.90
C LEU A 103 1.27 16.80 8.01
N THR A 104 1.18 15.58 8.53
CA THR A 104 2.25 14.96 9.30
C THR A 104 3.11 14.13 8.35
N THR A 105 4.43 14.35 8.37
CA THR A 105 5.34 13.58 7.53
C THR A 105 6.02 12.46 8.30
N VAL A 106 6.30 11.37 7.61
CA VAL A 106 7.03 10.22 8.16
C VAL A 106 8.16 9.81 7.24
N ASP A 107 9.18 9.17 7.83
CA ASP A 107 10.34 8.63 7.12
C ASP A 107 10.62 7.18 7.55
N ASP A 108 11.58 6.56 6.89
CA ASP A 108 11.94 5.14 7.05
C ASP A 108 12.28 4.78 8.50
N GLY A 109 11.69 3.69 8.98
CA GLY A 109 11.93 3.17 10.31
C GLY A 109 11.17 3.89 11.44
N GLU A 110 10.48 5.00 11.14
CA GLU A 110 9.59 5.64 12.12
C GLU A 110 8.37 4.77 12.42
N THR A 111 7.66 5.12 13.47
CA THR A 111 6.42 4.44 13.89
C THR A 111 5.29 5.45 13.99
N VAL A 112 4.15 5.12 13.42
CA VAL A 112 2.88 5.81 13.67
C VAL A 112 2.05 4.97 14.64
N THR A 113 1.39 5.64 15.59
CA THR A 113 0.62 4.98 16.65
C THR A 113 -0.83 5.41 16.60
N LEU A 114 -1.74 4.44 16.58
CA LEU A 114 -3.17 4.61 16.71
C LEU A 114 -3.63 3.93 18.02
N GLY A 115 -3.87 4.70 19.07
CA GLY A 115 -4.18 4.12 20.39
C GLY A 115 -3.06 3.19 20.87
N ASN A 116 -3.34 1.88 20.96
CA ASN A 116 -2.37 0.83 21.32
C ASN A 116 -1.85 0.04 20.12
N THR A 117 -2.14 0.51 18.92
CA THR A 117 -1.73 -0.14 17.67
C THR A 117 -0.62 0.65 17.01
N ASP A 118 0.54 0.03 16.82
CA ASP A 118 1.70 0.60 16.15
C ASP A 118 1.81 0.09 14.71
N ALA A 119 2.21 0.97 13.79
CA ALA A 119 2.63 0.61 12.45
C ALA A 119 4.02 1.19 12.17
N GLN A 120 4.97 0.32 11.83
CA GLN A 120 6.30 0.73 11.39
C GLN A 120 6.26 1.21 9.93
N ILE A 121 6.90 2.34 9.67
CA ILE A 121 7.05 2.89 8.33
C ILE A 121 8.22 2.21 7.61
N ILE A 122 7.95 1.73 6.40
CA ILE A 122 8.96 1.21 5.49
C ILE A 122 8.92 2.05 4.22
N ASN A 123 9.93 2.89 3.99
CA ASN A 123 10.01 3.65 2.74
C ASN A 123 10.28 2.70 1.57
N THR A 124 9.43 2.80 0.56
CA THR A 124 9.49 2.00 -0.67
C THR A 124 9.41 2.89 -1.91
N PRO A 125 10.38 3.81 -2.11
CA PRO A 125 10.40 4.66 -3.30
C PRO A 125 10.56 3.83 -4.57
N GLY A 126 10.01 4.37 -5.67
CA GLY A 126 10.15 3.78 -6.99
C GLY A 126 8.88 3.82 -7.82
N HIS A 127 7.74 3.42 -7.30
CA HIS A 127 6.43 3.74 -7.89
C HIS A 127 6.19 5.25 -7.81
N THR A 128 6.38 5.83 -6.64
CA THR A 128 6.48 7.28 -6.38
C THR A 128 7.79 7.61 -5.64
N ALA A 129 8.07 8.90 -5.41
CA ALA A 129 9.32 9.33 -4.79
C ALA A 129 9.42 9.04 -3.29
N GLY A 130 8.30 9.03 -2.60
CA GLY A 130 8.21 8.89 -1.14
C GLY A 130 7.20 7.84 -0.70
N GLY A 131 6.87 6.88 -1.57
CA GLY A 131 5.94 5.82 -1.24
C GLY A 131 6.36 5.05 0.01
N VAL A 132 5.39 4.76 0.88
CA VAL A 132 5.61 4.06 2.15
C VAL A 132 4.68 2.85 2.28
N CYS A 133 5.16 1.84 3.01
CA CYS A 133 4.35 0.74 3.50
C CYS A 133 4.15 0.87 5.01
N TYR A 134 2.99 0.44 5.50
CA TYR A 134 2.65 0.38 6.92
C TYR A 134 2.71 -1.07 7.39
N LEU A 135 3.73 -1.41 8.19
CA LEU A 135 3.90 -2.74 8.76
C LEU A 135 3.31 -2.78 10.17
N LEU A 136 2.19 -3.48 10.31
CA LEU A 136 1.53 -3.80 11.57
C LEU A 136 1.91 -5.22 12.05
N ASP A 137 1.49 -5.59 13.26
CA ASP A 137 1.61 -6.98 13.73
C ASP A 137 0.80 -7.91 12.81
N GLY A 138 1.48 -8.85 12.15
CA GLY A 138 0.88 -9.83 11.23
C GLY A 138 0.50 -9.30 9.83
N HIS A 139 0.51 -8.00 9.56
CA HIS A 139 0.01 -7.40 8.31
C HIS A 139 0.91 -6.30 7.77
N ILE A 140 1.01 -6.18 6.43
CA ILE A 140 1.65 -5.05 5.77
C ILE A 140 0.72 -4.46 4.69
N ILE A 141 0.49 -3.15 4.75
CA ILE A 141 -0.24 -2.39 3.72
C ILE A 141 0.80 -1.73 2.83
N VAL A 142 0.83 -2.08 1.55
CA VAL A 142 1.93 -1.72 0.64
C VAL A 142 1.53 -0.71 -0.44
N GLY A 143 0.26 -0.26 -0.47
CA GLY A 143 -0.23 0.58 -1.55
C GLY A 143 0.05 -0.05 -2.91
N ASP A 144 0.62 0.72 -3.81
CA ASP A 144 0.97 0.32 -5.17
C ASP A 144 2.44 -0.12 -5.33
N THR A 145 3.15 -0.26 -4.21
CA THR A 145 4.52 -0.80 -4.26
C THR A 145 4.51 -2.24 -4.75
N LEU A 146 3.58 -3.07 -4.25
CA LEU A 146 3.50 -4.48 -4.62
C LEU A 146 2.03 -4.90 -4.79
N PHE A 147 1.75 -5.69 -5.83
CA PHE A 147 0.47 -6.38 -6.04
C PHE A 147 0.65 -7.89 -5.93
N VAL A 148 -0.44 -8.61 -5.87
CA VAL A 148 -0.40 -10.08 -5.88
C VAL A 148 0.19 -10.55 -7.22
N TYR A 149 1.43 -11.00 -7.20
CA TYR A 149 2.27 -11.39 -8.34
C TYR A 149 2.54 -10.28 -9.37
N GLY A 150 2.43 -9.02 -8.94
CA GLY A 150 2.69 -7.83 -9.73
C GLY A 150 3.30 -6.72 -8.89
N ALA A 151 3.42 -5.53 -9.47
CA ALA A 151 3.83 -4.31 -8.78
C ALA A 151 3.35 -3.08 -9.56
N GLY A 152 3.35 -1.91 -8.92
CA GLY A 152 3.08 -0.64 -9.57
C GLY A 152 4.11 -0.28 -10.62
N HIS A 153 3.77 0.64 -11.50
CA HIS A 153 4.68 1.17 -12.52
C HIS A 153 5.50 2.35 -11.99
N CYS A 154 6.61 2.68 -12.66
CA CYS A 154 7.50 3.78 -12.27
C CYS A 154 7.46 4.97 -13.26
N SER A 155 6.38 5.12 -14.03
CA SER A 155 6.30 6.08 -15.13
C SER A 155 5.71 7.43 -14.76
N MET A 156 5.17 7.58 -13.54
CA MET A 156 4.62 8.84 -13.06
C MET A 156 5.72 9.74 -12.46
N PRO A 157 5.45 11.06 -12.26
CA PRO A 157 6.41 11.97 -11.64
C PRO A 157 6.93 11.44 -10.30
N GLY A 158 8.24 11.47 -10.10
CA GLY A 158 8.91 10.91 -8.93
C GLY A 158 9.21 9.41 -9.01
N GLY A 159 8.73 8.70 -10.03
CA GLY A 159 9.01 7.27 -10.22
C GLY A 159 10.46 6.98 -10.60
N SER A 160 11.00 5.85 -10.13
CA SER A 160 12.38 5.42 -10.39
C SER A 160 12.52 3.91 -10.31
N VAL A 161 12.82 3.27 -11.43
CA VAL A 161 13.01 1.81 -11.50
C VAL A 161 14.18 1.35 -10.63
N HIS A 162 15.24 2.15 -10.50
CA HIS A 162 16.39 1.85 -9.67
C HIS A 162 16.03 1.86 -8.17
N GLN A 163 15.32 2.89 -7.71
CA GLN A 163 14.84 2.93 -6.33
C GLN A 163 13.84 1.79 -6.07
N PHE A 164 13.01 1.48 -7.06
CA PHE A 164 12.04 0.40 -6.96
C PHE A 164 12.70 -0.97 -6.76
N TYR A 165 13.82 -1.23 -7.44
CA TYR A 165 14.63 -2.42 -7.17
C TYR A 165 15.06 -2.50 -5.70
N HIS A 166 15.61 -1.43 -5.14
CA HIS A 166 16.04 -1.41 -3.74
C HIS A 166 14.86 -1.59 -2.77
N SER A 167 13.71 -1.02 -3.10
CA SER A 167 12.46 -1.22 -2.34
C SER A 167 12.01 -2.68 -2.35
N MET A 168 12.09 -3.37 -3.51
CA MET A 168 11.81 -4.81 -3.59
C MET A 168 12.77 -5.64 -2.73
N GLN A 169 14.09 -5.31 -2.74
CA GLN A 169 15.05 -6.00 -1.88
C GLN A 169 14.75 -5.78 -0.39
N LYS A 170 14.32 -4.56 0.00
CA LYS A 170 13.89 -4.26 1.36
C LYS A 170 12.66 -5.09 1.76
N LEU A 171 11.64 -5.18 0.92
CA LEU A 171 10.44 -5.98 1.18
C LEU A 171 10.72 -7.47 1.36
N LYS A 172 11.78 -8.02 0.74
CA LYS A 172 12.19 -9.41 0.97
C LYS A 172 12.62 -9.71 2.41
N THR A 173 12.96 -8.70 3.20
CA THR A 173 13.36 -8.89 4.61
C THR A 173 12.17 -9.09 5.56
N ILE A 174 10.94 -8.79 5.11
CA ILE A 174 9.72 -8.96 5.91
C ILE A 174 9.45 -10.45 6.11
N ASP A 175 8.93 -10.84 7.29
CA ASP A 175 8.61 -12.24 7.62
C ASP A 175 7.64 -12.85 6.61
N ASP A 176 7.84 -14.11 6.29
CA ASP A 176 7.05 -14.85 5.29
C ASP A 176 5.58 -14.99 5.66
N ASN A 177 5.25 -15.00 6.95
CA ASN A 177 3.88 -15.15 7.43
C ASN A 177 3.08 -13.85 7.42
N VAL A 178 3.72 -12.69 7.23
CA VAL A 178 3.04 -11.40 7.17
C VAL A 178 2.08 -11.36 5.99
N MET A 179 0.81 -11.05 6.26
CA MET A 179 -0.23 -10.89 5.24
C MET A 179 -0.02 -9.58 4.48
N LEU A 180 0.00 -9.66 3.16
CA LEU A 180 0.21 -8.51 2.27
C LEU A 180 -1.14 -7.97 1.78
N HIS A 181 -1.32 -6.63 1.88
CA HIS A 181 -2.49 -5.90 1.42
C HIS A 181 -2.09 -4.80 0.44
N CYS A 182 -2.62 -4.90 -0.78
CA CYS A 182 -2.30 -4.01 -1.90
C CYS A 182 -3.27 -2.84 -1.97
N GLY A 183 -2.89 -1.78 -2.69
CA GLY A 183 -3.76 -0.64 -3.00
C GLY A 183 -4.91 -0.97 -3.95
N HIS A 184 -4.74 -2.01 -4.81
CA HIS A 184 -5.75 -2.45 -5.78
C HIS A 184 -5.90 -3.97 -5.80
N ASP A 185 -7.08 -4.44 -6.22
CA ASP A 185 -7.35 -5.86 -6.48
C ASP A 185 -7.12 -6.21 -7.95
N TYR A 186 -5.84 -6.15 -8.39
CA TYR A 186 -5.43 -6.52 -9.74
C TYR A 186 -4.91 -7.96 -9.85
N GLY A 187 -4.88 -8.68 -8.73
CA GLY A 187 -4.30 -10.00 -8.64
C GLY A 187 -5.26 -11.15 -8.96
N CYS A 188 -4.71 -12.35 -9.06
CA CYS A 188 -5.49 -13.57 -9.26
C CYS A 188 -6.17 -14.07 -7.97
N LYS A 189 -5.91 -13.43 -6.83
CA LYS A 189 -6.50 -13.71 -5.50
C LYS A 189 -6.40 -12.48 -4.62
N ILE A 190 -7.25 -12.40 -3.61
CA ILE A 190 -7.34 -11.25 -2.70
C ILE A 190 -6.35 -11.34 -1.53
N ASN A 191 -6.06 -12.54 -1.02
CA ASN A 191 -5.17 -12.74 0.12
C ASN A 191 -3.88 -13.41 -0.31
N THR A 192 -2.78 -12.89 0.20
CA THR A 192 -1.45 -13.45 -0.01
C THR A 192 -0.56 -13.13 1.19
N THR A 193 0.55 -13.85 1.33
CA THR A 193 1.58 -13.58 2.32
C THR A 193 2.85 -13.09 1.64
N MET A 194 3.75 -12.49 2.40
CA MET A 194 5.07 -12.11 1.89
C MET A 194 5.85 -13.32 1.38
N GLY A 195 5.75 -14.47 2.05
CA GLY A 195 6.40 -15.72 1.61
C GLY A 195 5.92 -16.20 0.25
N GLU A 196 4.59 -16.14 0.00
CA GLU A 196 4.04 -16.46 -1.33
C GLU A 196 4.55 -15.49 -2.40
N GLN A 197 4.62 -14.20 -2.09
CA GLN A 197 5.13 -13.20 -3.03
C GLN A 197 6.62 -13.38 -3.29
N LYS A 198 7.44 -13.61 -2.28
CA LYS A 198 8.88 -13.89 -2.44
C LYS A 198 9.15 -15.10 -3.32
N SER A 199 8.26 -16.10 -3.28
CA SER A 199 8.43 -17.34 -4.05
C SER A 199 7.89 -17.29 -5.47
N GLY A 200 7.01 -16.32 -5.80
CA GLY A 200 6.31 -16.32 -7.08
C GLY A 200 6.17 -14.98 -7.79
N ASN A 201 6.46 -13.86 -7.12
CA ASN A 201 6.36 -12.53 -7.74
C ASN A 201 7.63 -12.19 -8.54
N ALA A 202 7.47 -11.94 -9.84
CA ALA A 202 8.59 -11.66 -10.74
C ALA A 202 9.50 -10.52 -10.25
N TYR A 203 8.93 -9.49 -9.64
CA TYR A 203 9.67 -8.33 -9.11
C TYR A 203 10.53 -8.69 -7.89
N LEU A 204 10.10 -9.68 -7.10
CA LEU A 204 10.85 -10.16 -5.93
C LEU A 204 11.82 -11.29 -6.28
N LEU A 205 11.63 -11.99 -7.40
CA LEU A 205 12.52 -13.07 -7.84
C LEU A 205 13.84 -12.58 -8.45
N LEU A 206 13.88 -11.31 -8.91
CA LEU A 206 15.05 -10.73 -9.55
C LEU A 206 16.00 -10.12 -8.51
N ASP A 207 17.16 -10.77 -8.30
CA ASP A 207 18.22 -10.32 -7.37
C ASP A 207 19.27 -9.43 -8.05
N ASN A 208 19.27 -9.35 -9.37
CA ASN A 208 20.19 -8.52 -10.14
C ASN A 208 19.48 -7.27 -10.63
N GLU A 209 20.01 -6.08 -10.29
CA GLU A 209 19.41 -4.80 -10.62
C GLU A 209 19.27 -4.58 -12.15
N ALA A 210 20.30 -4.98 -12.93
CA ALA A 210 20.24 -4.80 -14.39
C ALA A 210 19.12 -5.65 -15.02
N ASP A 211 18.90 -6.86 -14.52
CA ASP A 211 17.80 -7.73 -14.95
C ASP A 211 16.45 -7.17 -14.53
N PHE A 212 16.34 -6.65 -13.30
CA PHE A 212 15.13 -5.99 -12.80
C PHE A 212 14.76 -4.77 -13.66
N VAL A 213 15.74 -3.89 -13.90
CA VAL A 213 15.53 -2.68 -14.74
C VAL A 213 15.11 -3.07 -16.15
N ARG A 214 15.73 -4.09 -16.74
CA ARG A 214 15.35 -4.60 -18.06
C ARG A 214 13.93 -5.16 -18.08
N PHE A 215 13.57 -5.94 -17.06
CA PHE A 215 12.22 -6.51 -16.90
C PHE A 215 11.15 -5.42 -16.80
N VAL A 216 11.30 -4.46 -15.88
CA VAL A 216 10.33 -3.37 -15.65
C VAL A 216 10.21 -2.47 -16.88
N ASN A 217 11.33 -2.09 -17.51
CA ASN A 217 11.32 -1.28 -18.72
C ASN A 217 10.71 -2.05 -19.90
N GLY A 218 10.97 -3.34 -20.00
CA GLY A 218 10.37 -4.21 -21.04
C GLY A 218 8.84 -4.26 -20.92
N MET A 219 8.30 -4.35 -19.72
CA MET A 219 6.84 -4.28 -19.51
C MET A 219 6.28 -2.90 -19.87
N SER A 220 6.92 -1.82 -19.44
CA SER A 220 6.49 -0.46 -19.74
C SER A 220 6.46 -0.16 -21.25
N GLN A 221 7.29 -0.84 -22.01
CA GLN A 221 7.37 -0.75 -23.47
C GLN A 221 6.51 -1.78 -24.22
N GLY A 222 5.82 -2.66 -23.49
CA GLY A 222 5.03 -3.76 -24.07
C GLY A 222 5.86 -4.87 -24.69
N LEU A 223 7.16 -4.93 -24.40
CA LEU A 223 8.08 -5.98 -24.87
C LEU A 223 8.05 -7.23 -23.98
N VAL A 224 7.69 -7.06 -22.72
CA VAL A 224 7.50 -8.12 -21.72
C VAL A 224 6.04 -8.13 -21.31
N ALA A 225 5.39 -9.28 -21.30
CA ALA A 225 4.02 -9.40 -20.83
C ALA A 225 3.94 -9.25 -19.31
N SER A 226 2.90 -8.55 -18.83
CA SER A 226 2.65 -8.45 -17.39
C SER A 226 2.32 -9.83 -16.82
N PRO A 227 2.96 -10.23 -15.69
CA PRO A 227 2.63 -11.49 -15.02
C PRO A 227 1.16 -11.51 -14.58
N THR A 228 0.50 -12.64 -14.78
CA THR A 228 -0.89 -12.86 -14.36
C THR A 228 -1.01 -13.83 -13.17
N GLY A 229 0.12 -14.25 -12.60
CA GLY A 229 0.18 -15.20 -11.49
C GLY A 229 1.62 -15.49 -11.10
N ALA A 230 1.78 -16.47 -10.21
CA ALA A 230 3.10 -16.88 -9.74
C ALA A 230 3.98 -17.42 -10.86
N LEU A 231 5.24 -17.00 -10.85
CA LEU A 231 6.29 -17.41 -11.79
C LEU A 231 7.46 -18.01 -11.02
N THR A 232 8.23 -18.85 -11.70
CA THR A 232 9.55 -19.28 -11.23
C THR A 232 10.63 -18.31 -11.75
N LEU A 233 11.77 -18.24 -11.07
CA LEU A 233 12.91 -17.43 -11.52
C LEU A 233 13.31 -17.77 -12.97
N LYS A 234 13.25 -19.05 -13.36
CA LYS A 234 13.56 -19.49 -14.72
C LYS A 234 12.61 -18.90 -15.76
N GLU A 235 11.31 -18.85 -15.45
CA GLU A 235 10.31 -18.24 -16.33
C GLU A 235 10.55 -16.73 -16.44
N VAL A 236 10.83 -16.04 -15.33
CA VAL A 236 11.14 -14.60 -15.36
C VAL A 236 12.41 -14.33 -16.16
N GLN A 237 13.46 -15.14 -15.99
CA GLN A 237 14.70 -15.02 -16.79
C GLN A 237 14.48 -15.26 -18.28
N ALA A 238 13.52 -16.10 -18.65
CA ALA A 238 13.18 -16.33 -20.05
C ALA A 238 12.37 -15.18 -20.69
N MET A 239 11.85 -14.24 -19.88
CA MET A 239 11.15 -13.02 -20.34
C MET A 239 12.13 -11.86 -20.63
N LEU A 240 13.38 -11.96 -20.18
CA LEU A 240 14.44 -10.96 -20.34
C LEU A 240 15.15 -11.09 -21.69
#